data_37fff8207d6c0fcf266f1d94692685f1
#
_entry.id   37fff8207d6c0fcf266f1d94692685f1
#
_cell.length_a   1.000
_cell.length_b   1.000
_cell.length_c   1.000
_cell.angle_alpha   90.00
_cell.angle_beta   90.00
_cell.angle_gamma   90.00
#
_symmetry.space_group_name_H-M   'P 1'
#
loop_
_entity.id
_entity.type
_entity.pdbx_description
1 polymer ?
#
loop_
_entity_poly.entity_id
_entity_poly.type
_entity_poly.pdbx_seq_one_letter_code
_entity_poly.pdbx_strand_id
1 'polypeptide(L)'
;TTAILEKKGYVLSGRAAFHHLFRVGTGLESQILGDFEVIGQLKQSFYRAKKMGLVNSYTERLVNAVIQASKRIKTETKISSGATSVAFAAVQYIMQHVPSISEKNILLFGTGKIGRNTCENLVKHTQNDHIVLINRTEEKATAVAKKFPVQVKPYGQLTSQLRNTDLLIVATGSQRPTLTADMVYTDKPLHILDLSMPRNVDPEIETLNYVKLIHLDELSQITNTSIKERKKYLPKAEEILNNIENEFLEWLEHRKFAPTLKAIKEKLLFSSHGDVDPIKNEDAAYMAQKITGQVATYLKENPKKAATTVALLEDIFQLSSQEI
;
A
#
# COMPACT_ATOMS: atom_id res chain seq x y z
N THR A 1 -17.67 -17.61 1.13
CA THR A 1 -16.49 -16.72 0.95
C THR A 1 -15.32 -17.17 1.83
N THR A 2 -15.58 -17.56 3.08
CA THR A 2 -14.56 -18.00 4.06
C THR A 2 -13.82 -19.27 3.60
N ALA A 3 -14.53 -20.27 3.08
CA ALA A 3 -13.95 -21.55 2.61
C ALA A 3 -12.99 -21.40 1.41
N ILE A 4 -13.14 -20.35 0.60
CA ILE A 4 -12.22 -20.05 -0.51
C ILE A 4 -10.94 -19.38 0.02
N LEU A 5 -11.07 -18.52 1.02
CA LEU A 5 -9.93 -17.85 1.66
C LEU A 5 -9.05 -18.88 2.40
N GLU A 6 -9.66 -19.84 3.10
CA GLU A 6 -8.92 -20.90 3.82
C GLU A 6 -8.13 -21.83 2.89
N LYS A 7 -8.61 -22.04 1.65
CA LYS A 7 -7.91 -22.89 0.66
C LYS A 7 -6.80 -22.18 -0.11
N LYS A 8 -6.85 -20.85 -0.25
CA LYS A 8 -5.93 -20.06 -1.11
C LYS A 8 -5.19 -18.96 -0.37
N GLY A 9 -5.42 -18.83 0.92
CA GLY A 9 -4.82 -17.81 1.77
C GLY A 9 -4.35 -18.36 3.10
N TYR A 10 -3.96 -17.46 3.97
CA TYR A 10 -3.61 -17.76 5.36
C TYR A 10 -4.28 -16.73 6.27
N VAL A 11 -4.49 -17.10 7.52
CA VAL A 11 -5.06 -16.24 8.55
C VAL A 11 -4.01 -15.97 9.61
N LEU A 12 -3.78 -14.71 9.92
CA LEU A 12 -2.91 -14.28 11.01
C LEU A 12 -3.75 -13.63 12.11
N SER A 13 -3.36 -13.84 13.36
CA SER A 13 -4.03 -13.26 14.51
C SER A 13 -3.02 -12.64 15.49
N GLY A 14 -3.52 -11.77 16.38
CA GLY A 14 -2.71 -11.14 17.40
C GLY A 14 -1.53 -10.35 16.82
N ARG A 15 -0.37 -10.45 17.48
CA ARG A 15 0.86 -9.72 17.11
C ARG A 15 1.33 -10.04 15.69
N ALA A 16 1.18 -11.28 15.23
CA ALA A 16 1.58 -11.68 13.87
C ALA A 16 0.77 -10.92 12.80
N ALA A 17 -0.53 -10.69 13.04
CA ALA A 17 -1.37 -9.92 12.12
C ALA A 17 -0.92 -8.45 12.04
N PHE A 18 -0.57 -7.82 13.16
CA PHE A 18 -0.06 -6.45 13.18
C PHE A 18 1.27 -6.35 12.45
N HIS A 19 2.22 -7.21 12.80
CA HIS A 19 3.53 -7.23 12.17
C HIS A 19 3.43 -7.40 10.66
N HIS A 20 2.58 -8.32 10.20
CA HIS A 20 2.34 -8.52 8.77
C HIS A 20 1.73 -7.28 8.10
N LEU A 21 0.75 -6.62 8.75
CA LEU A 21 0.16 -5.38 8.22
C LEU A 21 1.21 -4.26 8.10
N PHE A 22 2.10 -4.13 9.08
CA PHE A 22 3.22 -3.19 9.02
C PHE A 22 4.15 -3.51 7.86
N ARG A 23 4.56 -4.77 7.68
CA ARG A 23 5.44 -5.20 6.59
C ARG A 23 4.79 -4.97 5.21
N VAL A 24 3.51 -5.32 5.06
CA VAL A 24 2.75 -5.08 3.82
C VAL A 24 2.64 -3.57 3.54
N GLY A 25 2.22 -2.78 4.53
CA GLY A 25 2.03 -1.33 4.37
C GLY A 25 3.32 -0.55 4.13
N THR A 26 4.47 -1.09 4.52
CA THR A 26 5.79 -0.51 4.26
C THR A 26 6.45 -1.05 3.00
N GLY A 27 5.81 -1.99 2.29
CA GLY A 27 6.34 -2.62 1.08
C GLY A 27 7.49 -3.61 1.33
N LEU A 28 7.69 -4.05 2.57
CA LEU A 28 8.72 -5.04 2.91
C LEU A 28 8.30 -6.48 2.58
N GLU A 29 7.01 -6.73 2.38
CA GLU A 29 6.44 -8.00 1.87
C GLU A 29 6.17 -7.96 0.36
N SER A 30 6.47 -6.88 -0.32
CA SER A 30 6.26 -6.79 -1.77
C SER A 30 7.32 -7.58 -2.53
N GLN A 31 6.95 -8.17 -3.67
CA GLN A 31 7.91 -8.75 -4.63
C GLN A 31 8.97 -7.71 -5.05
N ILE A 32 8.57 -6.44 -5.13
CA ILE A 32 9.48 -5.31 -5.30
C ILE A 32 9.68 -4.67 -3.93
N LEU A 33 10.80 -4.99 -3.30
CA LEU A 33 11.15 -4.48 -1.98
C LEU A 33 11.08 -2.95 -1.95
N GLY A 34 10.29 -2.40 -1.02
CA GLY A 34 10.06 -0.96 -0.90
C GLY A 34 9.06 -0.39 -1.91
N ASP A 35 8.11 -1.20 -2.37
CA ASP A 35 6.96 -0.70 -3.14
C ASP A 35 5.98 0.05 -2.24
N PHE A 36 6.03 1.38 -2.30
CA PHE A 36 5.13 2.26 -1.56
C PHE A 36 3.77 2.49 -2.24
N GLU A 37 3.43 1.75 -3.29
CA GLU A 37 2.08 1.80 -3.87
C GLU A 37 1.05 1.16 -2.94
N VAL A 38 1.46 0.11 -2.23
CA VAL A 38 0.60 -0.62 -1.28
C VAL A 38 0.06 0.30 -0.19
N ILE A 39 0.87 1.20 0.38
CA ILE A 39 0.40 2.15 1.38
C ILE A 39 -0.63 3.14 0.81
N GLY A 40 -0.54 3.48 -0.48
CA GLY A 40 -1.54 4.28 -1.18
C GLY A 40 -2.89 3.58 -1.25
N GLN A 41 -2.90 2.28 -1.54
CA GLN A 41 -4.11 1.45 -1.59
C GLN A 41 -4.71 1.29 -0.17
N LEU A 42 -3.89 1.05 0.83
CA LEU A 42 -4.32 0.97 2.23
C LEU A 42 -4.98 2.28 2.69
N LYS A 43 -4.37 3.43 2.39
CA LYS A 43 -4.96 4.74 2.69
C LYS A 43 -6.33 4.93 2.02
N GLN A 44 -6.46 4.60 0.75
CA GLN A 44 -7.73 4.75 0.03
C GLN A 44 -8.84 3.89 0.65
N SER A 45 -8.53 2.62 0.98
CA SER A 45 -9.46 1.70 1.64
C SER A 45 -9.85 2.20 3.03
N PHE A 46 -8.88 2.67 3.81
CA PHE A 46 -9.11 3.24 5.12
C PHE A 46 -10.01 4.48 5.09
N TYR A 47 -9.73 5.45 4.22
CA TYR A 47 -10.58 6.65 4.11
C TYR A 47 -11.99 6.33 3.62
N ARG A 48 -12.15 5.33 2.75
CA ARG A 48 -13.47 4.85 2.35
C ARG A 48 -14.22 4.25 3.54
N ALA A 49 -13.60 3.35 4.29
CA ALA A 49 -14.17 2.76 5.49
C ALA A 49 -14.52 3.82 6.56
N LYS A 50 -13.65 4.83 6.75
CA LYS A 50 -13.90 5.95 7.68
C LYS A 50 -15.13 6.77 7.28
N LYS A 51 -15.32 7.05 5.99
CA LYS A 51 -16.53 7.73 5.48
C LYS A 51 -17.81 6.92 5.69
N MET A 52 -17.69 5.60 5.76
CA MET A 52 -18.83 4.69 6.01
C MET A 52 -19.09 4.45 7.51
N GLY A 53 -18.34 5.10 8.42
CA GLY A 53 -18.48 4.89 9.87
C GLY A 53 -17.96 3.54 10.38
N LEU A 54 -17.18 2.80 9.57
CA LEU A 54 -16.67 1.46 9.89
C LEU A 54 -15.32 1.45 10.62
N VAL A 55 -14.79 2.63 10.95
CA VAL A 55 -13.49 2.79 11.62
C VAL A 55 -13.67 3.21 13.05
N ASN A 56 -13.12 2.43 13.97
CA ASN A 56 -13.02 2.80 15.39
C ASN A 56 -11.62 3.36 15.71
N SER A 57 -11.44 3.88 16.94
CA SER A 57 -10.17 4.46 17.39
C SER A 57 -8.98 3.50 17.35
N TYR A 58 -9.24 2.19 17.51
CA TYR A 58 -8.21 1.16 17.42
C TYR A 58 -7.71 1.02 15.97
N THR A 59 -8.63 0.82 15.01
CA THR A 59 -8.29 0.69 13.59
C THR A 59 -7.63 1.96 13.06
N GLU A 60 -8.12 3.13 13.50
CA GLU A 60 -7.53 4.41 13.12
C GLU A 60 -6.08 4.54 13.61
N ARG A 61 -5.82 4.19 14.86
CA ARG A 61 -4.46 4.24 15.42
C ARG A 61 -3.52 3.28 14.72
N LEU A 62 -3.96 2.04 14.47
CA LEU A 62 -3.19 1.02 13.76
C LEU A 62 -2.79 1.48 12.36
N VAL A 63 -3.76 1.92 11.55
CA VAL A 63 -3.49 2.35 10.17
C VAL A 63 -2.60 3.59 10.15
N ASN A 64 -2.80 4.55 11.07
CA ASN A 64 -1.94 5.72 11.16
C ASN A 64 -0.49 5.36 11.54
N ALA A 65 -0.29 4.38 12.43
CA ALA A 65 1.05 3.87 12.77
C ALA A 65 1.73 3.23 11.54
N VAL A 66 1.01 2.42 10.76
CA VAL A 66 1.52 1.85 9.50
C VAL A 66 1.89 2.94 8.49
N ILE A 67 1.05 3.98 8.36
CA ILE A 67 1.33 5.14 7.50
C ILE A 67 2.58 5.88 7.96
N GLN A 68 2.75 6.06 9.26
CA GLN A 68 3.92 6.69 9.86
C GLN A 68 5.19 5.88 9.57
N ALA A 69 5.16 4.56 9.77
CA ALA A 69 6.27 3.66 9.46
C ALA A 69 6.67 3.75 7.98
N SER A 70 5.68 3.66 7.08
CA SER A 70 5.92 3.77 5.64
C SER A 70 6.54 5.12 5.26
N LYS A 71 6.06 6.22 5.83
CA LYS A 71 6.61 7.56 5.58
C LYS A 71 8.05 7.67 6.07
N ARG A 72 8.35 7.21 7.29
CA ARG A 72 9.70 7.26 7.85
C ARG A 72 10.68 6.40 7.08
N ILE A 73 10.31 5.15 6.75
CA ILE A 73 11.16 4.27 5.93
C ILE A 73 11.46 4.93 4.59
N LYS A 74 10.47 5.52 3.94
CA LYS A 74 10.66 6.22 2.66
C LYS A 74 11.60 7.41 2.74
N THR A 75 11.57 8.16 3.84
CA THR A 75 12.36 9.39 4.00
C THR A 75 13.73 9.15 4.64
N GLU A 76 13.84 8.18 5.54
CA GLU A 76 15.06 7.90 6.30
C GLU A 76 15.93 6.80 5.67
N THR A 77 15.42 6.12 4.63
CA THR A 77 16.17 5.09 3.90
C THR A 77 16.12 5.33 2.39
N LYS A 78 17.09 4.77 1.67
CA LYS A 78 17.07 4.73 0.20
C LYS A 78 16.45 3.44 -0.34
N ILE A 79 15.64 2.72 0.45
CA ILE A 79 15.01 1.47 0.03
C ILE A 79 14.08 1.65 -1.18
N SER A 80 13.57 2.87 -1.38
CA SER A 80 12.78 3.27 -2.54
C SER A 80 13.61 3.95 -3.65
N SER A 81 14.90 4.12 -3.46
CA SER A 81 15.76 4.71 -4.48
C SER A 81 16.01 3.73 -5.62
N GLY A 82 16.01 4.23 -6.84
CA GLY A 82 16.02 3.39 -8.04
C GLY A 82 14.62 2.93 -8.43
N ALA A 83 14.52 1.99 -9.35
CA ALA A 83 13.26 1.49 -9.91
C ALA A 83 12.24 1.05 -8.85
N THR A 84 11.41 1.97 -8.41
CA THR A 84 10.42 1.74 -7.34
C THR A 84 9.09 1.23 -7.85
N SER A 85 8.88 1.19 -9.16
CA SER A 85 7.63 0.71 -9.73
C SER A 85 7.89 -0.33 -10.81
N VAL A 86 6.96 -1.25 -10.95
CA VAL A 86 6.85 -2.16 -12.10
C VAL A 86 7.12 -1.44 -13.42
N ALA A 87 6.57 -0.23 -13.56
CA ALA A 87 6.72 0.61 -14.73
C ALA A 87 8.19 0.98 -15.04
N PHE A 88 8.96 1.35 -14.02
CA PHE A 88 10.38 1.66 -14.22
C PHE A 88 11.20 0.40 -14.46
N ALA A 89 10.92 -0.69 -13.74
CA ALA A 89 11.58 -1.98 -13.96
C ALA A 89 11.38 -2.47 -15.40
N ALA A 90 10.17 -2.34 -15.93
CA ALA A 90 9.86 -2.65 -17.33
C ALA A 90 10.70 -1.80 -18.29
N VAL A 91 10.78 -0.48 -18.06
CA VAL A 91 11.57 0.40 -18.94
C VAL A 91 13.07 0.12 -18.84
N GLN A 92 13.60 -0.17 -17.66
CA GLN A 92 14.98 -0.61 -17.49
C GLN A 92 15.27 -1.91 -18.24
N TYR A 93 14.38 -2.89 -18.16
CA TYR A 93 14.49 -4.12 -18.93
C TYR A 93 14.52 -3.85 -20.43
N ILE A 94 13.59 -3.03 -20.93
CA ILE A 94 13.51 -2.64 -22.34
C ILE A 94 14.82 -2.01 -22.81
N MET A 95 15.36 -1.05 -22.06
CA MET A 95 16.62 -0.37 -22.39
C MET A 95 17.83 -1.32 -22.46
N GLN A 96 17.82 -2.40 -21.66
CA GLN A 96 18.90 -3.38 -21.64
C GLN A 96 18.78 -4.45 -22.72
N HIS A 97 17.56 -4.80 -23.16
CA HIS A 97 17.34 -5.96 -23.99
C HIS A 97 16.75 -5.65 -25.38
N VAL A 98 16.28 -4.42 -25.62
CA VAL A 98 15.76 -3.99 -26.91
C VAL A 98 16.76 -2.96 -27.50
N PRO A 99 17.57 -3.37 -28.50
CA PRO A 99 18.53 -2.46 -29.10
C PRO A 99 17.83 -1.34 -29.87
N SER A 100 18.46 -0.16 -29.92
CA SER A 100 17.96 1.02 -30.64
C SER A 100 16.52 1.38 -30.26
N ILE A 101 16.21 1.33 -28.97
CA ILE A 101 14.84 1.54 -28.46
C ILE A 101 14.24 2.89 -28.88
N SER A 102 15.08 3.92 -29.08
CA SER A 102 14.65 5.25 -29.55
C SER A 102 14.01 5.24 -30.94
N GLU A 103 14.30 4.23 -31.77
CA GLU A 103 13.80 4.08 -33.15
C GLU A 103 12.67 3.05 -33.28
N LYS A 104 12.33 2.36 -32.19
CA LYS A 104 11.33 1.28 -32.20
C LYS A 104 9.92 1.81 -32.12
N ASN A 105 9.00 1.16 -32.85
CA ASN A 105 7.58 1.40 -32.70
C ASN A 105 7.05 0.75 -31.43
N ILE A 106 6.70 1.57 -30.45
CA ILE A 106 6.21 1.12 -29.15
C ILE A 106 4.70 1.25 -29.10
N LEU A 107 4.00 0.18 -28.76
CA LEU A 107 2.59 0.18 -28.47
C LEU A 107 2.35 -0.06 -26.98
N LEU A 108 1.76 0.92 -26.30
CA LEU A 108 1.35 0.81 -24.90
C LEU A 108 -0.17 0.60 -24.85
N PHE A 109 -0.58 -0.57 -24.38
CA PHE A 109 -1.98 -0.93 -24.24
C PHE A 109 -2.42 -0.91 -22.77
N GLY A 110 -3.27 0.06 -22.45
CA GLY A 110 -3.80 0.31 -21.10
C GLY A 110 -3.25 1.58 -20.45
N THR A 111 -4.17 2.34 -19.84
CA THR A 111 -3.89 3.63 -19.17
C THR A 111 -4.24 3.60 -17.68
N GLY A 112 -4.23 2.42 -17.08
CA GLY A 112 -4.27 2.25 -15.63
C GLY A 112 -3.07 2.93 -14.96
N LYS A 113 -2.93 2.78 -13.65
CA LYS A 113 -1.80 3.38 -12.91
C LYS A 113 -0.44 2.92 -13.46
N ILE A 114 -0.28 1.61 -13.68
CA ILE A 114 0.96 1.04 -14.24
C ILE A 114 1.20 1.59 -15.65
N GLY A 115 0.20 1.57 -16.55
CA GLY A 115 0.35 2.05 -17.92
C GLY A 115 0.74 3.53 -17.99
N ARG A 116 0.14 4.40 -17.18
CA ARG A 116 0.52 5.83 -17.13
C ARG A 116 1.95 6.03 -16.64
N ASN A 117 2.35 5.32 -15.58
CA ASN A 117 3.71 5.39 -15.06
C ASN A 117 4.72 4.83 -16.08
N THR A 118 4.36 3.77 -16.80
CA THR A 118 5.20 3.22 -17.88
C THR A 118 5.33 4.21 -19.03
N CYS A 119 4.25 4.86 -19.45
CA CYS A 119 4.28 5.93 -20.44
C CYS A 119 5.24 7.06 -20.05
N GLU A 120 5.12 7.57 -18.83
CA GLU A 120 6.00 8.61 -18.29
C GLU A 120 7.47 8.18 -18.32
N ASN A 121 7.76 6.96 -17.85
CA ASN A 121 9.14 6.46 -17.82
C ASN A 121 9.70 6.18 -19.23
N LEU A 122 8.89 5.68 -20.17
CA LEU A 122 9.30 5.51 -21.58
C LEU A 122 9.74 6.85 -22.17
N VAL A 123 8.86 7.85 -22.12
CA VAL A 123 9.15 9.18 -22.65
C VAL A 123 10.41 9.78 -22.00
N LYS A 124 10.54 9.62 -20.69
CA LYS A 124 11.65 10.21 -19.93
C LYS A 124 13.02 9.55 -20.19
N HIS A 125 13.05 8.24 -20.42
CA HIS A 125 14.30 7.49 -20.40
C HIS A 125 14.71 6.89 -21.74
N THR A 126 13.79 6.71 -22.72
CA THR A 126 14.11 6.07 -23.99
C THR A 126 14.39 7.05 -25.12
N GLN A 127 14.04 8.33 -24.95
CA GLN A 127 14.09 9.35 -26.01
C GLN A 127 13.35 8.92 -27.30
N ASN A 128 12.32 8.09 -27.14
CA ASN A 128 11.51 7.53 -28.22
C ASN A 128 10.27 8.42 -28.45
N ASP A 129 10.02 8.79 -29.70
CA ASP A 129 8.86 9.59 -30.12
C ASP A 129 7.81 8.76 -30.93
N HIS A 130 8.09 7.45 -31.15
CA HIS A 130 7.19 6.52 -31.84
C HIS A 130 6.35 5.70 -30.85
N ILE A 131 5.76 6.37 -29.83
CA ILE A 131 4.94 5.72 -28.82
C ILE A 131 3.47 5.89 -29.18
N VAL A 132 2.79 4.78 -29.43
CA VAL A 132 1.34 4.72 -29.60
C VAL A 132 0.68 4.23 -28.33
N LEU A 133 -0.37 4.92 -27.88
CA LEU A 133 -1.15 4.58 -26.71
C LEU A 133 -2.56 4.16 -27.10
N ILE A 134 -2.97 2.99 -26.68
CA ILE A 134 -4.32 2.46 -26.87
C ILE A 134 -4.95 2.13 -25.53
N ASN A 135 -6.20 2.49 -25.36
CA ASN A 135 -6.99 2.13 -24.19
C ASN A 135 -8.45 1.91 -24.59
N ARG A 136 -9.14 0.97 -23.92
CA ARG A 136 -10.57 0.72 -24.18
C ARG A 136 -11.43 1.97 -24.04
N THR A 137 -11.11 2.85 -23.11
CA THR A 137 -11.73 4.16 -22.92
C THR A 137 -10.78 5.21 -23.49
N GLU A 138 -11.10 5.77 -24.66
CA GLU A 138 -10.23 6.67 -25.42
C GLU A 138 -9.93 7.98 -24.67
N GLU A 139 -10.88 8.51 -23.90
CA GLU A 139 -10.72 9.73 -23.12
C GLU A 139 -9.59 9.59 -22.09
N LYS A 140 -9.40 8.38 -21.55
CA LYS A 140 -8.29 8.11 -20.61
C LYS A 140 -6.94 8.12 -21.31
N ALA A 141 -6.84 7.63 -22.53
CA ALA A 141 -5.64 7.69 -23.33
C ALA A 141 -5.31 9.14 -23.73
N THR A 142 -6.31 9.88 -24.18
CA THR A 142 -6.20 11.32 -24.51
C THR A 142 -5.74 12.14 -23.31
N ALA A 143 -6.22 11.85 -22.11
CA ALA A 143 -5.78 12.53 -20.90
C ALA A 143 -4.28 12.28 -20.57
N VAL A 144 -3.73 11.13 -20.97
CA VAL A 144 -2.28 10.85 -20.87
C VAL A 144 -1.51 11.59 -21.94
N ALA A 145 -1.98 11.56 -23.19
CA ALA A 145 -1.35 12.25 -24.33
C ALA A 145 -1.28 13.78 -24.18
N LYS A 146 -2.18 14.39 -23.37
CA LYS A 146 -2.06 15.80 -22.99
C LYS A 146 -0.82 16.12 -22.15
N LYS A 147 -0.23 15.12 -21.52
CA LYS A 147 0.92 15.27 -20.60
C LYS A 147 2.24 14.80 -21.21
N PHE A 148 2.16 13.87 -22.16
CA PHE A 148 3.33 13.21 -22.76
C PHE A 148 3.22 13.22 -24.27
N PRO A 149 4.33 13.33 -25.02
CA PRO A 149 4.36 13.31 -26.48
C PRO A 149 4.13 11.87 -27.00
N VAL A 150 2.88 11.42 -26.99
CA VAL A 150 2.47 10.09 -27.46
C VAL A 150 1.26 10.20 -28.36
N GLN A 151 1.15 9.30 -29.35
CA GLN A 151 0.00 9.23 -30.25
C GLN A 151 -1.10 8.36 -29.65
N VAL A 152 -2.35 8.81 -29.66
CA VAL A 152 -3.50 7.99 -29.26
C VAL A 152 -4.14 7.38 -30.51
N LYS A 153 -4.46 6.09 -30.44
CA LYS A 153 -5.21 5.39 -31.47
C LYS A 153 -6.45 4.73 -30.84
N PRO A 154 -7.57 4.66 -31.59
CA PRO A 154 -8.78 3.99 -31.14
C PRO A 154 -8.55 2.51 -30.80
N TYR A 155 -9.31 1.98 -29.85
CA TYR A 155 -9.20 0.57 -29.44
C TYR A 155 -9.42 -0.42 -30.61
N GLY A 156 -10.34 -0.11 -31.53
CA GLY A 156 -10.57 -0.95 -32.73
C GLY A 156 -9.38 -1.06 -33.69
N GLN A 157 -8.35 -0.23 -33.50
CA GLN A 157 -7.11 -0.30 -34.30
C GLN A 157 -6.01 -1.14 -33.63
N LEU A 158 -6.25 -1.77 -32.48
CA LEU A 158 -5.25 -2.53 -31.74
C LEU A 158 -4.54 -3.56 -32.64
N THR A 159 -5.28 -4.43 -33.30
CA THR A 159 -4.73 -5.48 -34.18
C THR A 159 -3.96 -4.91 -35.39
N SER A 160 -4.42 -3.82 -35.97
CA SER A 160 -3.71 -3.19 -37.09
C SER A 160 -2.41 -2.50 -36.63
N GLN A 161 -2.39 -1.92 -35.44
CA GLN A 161 -1.18 -1.31 -34.89
C GLN A 161 -0.13 -2.37 -34.50
N LEU A 162 -0.54 -3.56 -34.06
CA LEU A 162 0.38 -4.66 -33.75
C LEU A 162 1.29 -5.06 -34.90
N ARG A 163 0.82 -4.98 -36.13
CA ARG A 163 1.61 -5.33 -37.36
C ARG A 163 2.90 -4.54 -37.48
N ASN A 164 2.88 -3.26 -37.05
CA ASN A 164 4.03 -2.36 -37.16
C ASN A 164 4.78 -2.20 -35.81
N THR A 165 4.33 -2.88 -34.75
CA THR A 165 4.89 -2.77 -33.41
C THR A 165 6.14 -3.63 -33.28
N ASP A 166 7.20 -3.09 -32.70
CA ASP A 166 8.41 -3.80 -32.30
C ASP A 166 8.37 -4.19 -30.81
N LEU A 167 7.71 -3.34 -30.01
CA LEU A 167 7.56 -3.53 -28.57
C LEU A 167 6.12 -3.24 -28.16
N LEU A 168 5.44 -4.25 -27.64
CA LEU A 168 4.13 -4.12 -27.02
C LEU A 168 4.24 -4.17 -25.50
N ILE A 169 3.60 -3.24 -24.82
CA ILE A 169 3.48 -3.25 -23.36
C ILE A 169 2.00 -3.31 -23.02
N VAL A 170 1.60 -4.38 -22.33
CA VAL A 170 0.23 -4.59 -21.86
C VAL A 170 0.15 -4.22 -20.37
N ALA A 171 -0.71 -3.26 -20.05
CA ALA A 171 -0.91 -2.76 -18.68
C ALA A 171 -2.41 -2.53 -18.41
N THR A 172 -3.22 -3.54 -18.71
CA THR A 172 -4.68 -3.51 -18.55
C THR A 172 -5.13 -4.13 -17.23
N GLY A 173 -6.33 -3.81 -16.79
CA GLY A 173 -6.91 -4.33 -15.54
C GLY A 173 -8.03 -5.34 -15.78
N SER A 174 -7.98 -6.10 -16.90
CA SER A 174 -8.97 -7.12 -17.23
C SER A 174 -8.80 -8.37 -16.37
N GLN A 175 -9.89 -9.07 -16.10
CA GLN A 175 -9.88 -10.38 -15.44
C GLN A 175 -9.61 -11.54 -16.41
N ARG A 176 -9.58 -11.28 -17.70
CA ARG A 176 -9.32 -12.25 -18.77
C ARG A 176 -8.29 -11.67 -19.73
N PRO A 177 -7.53 -12.52 -20.45
CA PRO A 177 -6.63 -12.07 -21.51
C PRO A 177 -7.34 -11.11 -22.48
N THR A 178 -6.67 -10.02 -22.80
CA THR A 178 -7.14 -9.00 -23.75
C THR A 178 -6.34 -9.00 -25.04
N LEU A 179 -5.23 -9.72 -25.05
CA LEU A 179 -4.42 -10.00 -26.22
C LEU A 179 -4.40 -11.52 -26.45
N THR A 180 -4.92 -11.97 -27.59
CA THR A 180 -4.99 -13.37 -28.01
C THR A 180 -4.08 -13.64 -29.19
N ALA A 181 -3.71 -14.91 -29.42
CA ALA A 181 -2.75 -15.28 -30.46
C ALA A 181 -3.20 -14.89 -31.87
N ASP A 182 -4.51 -14.98 -32.16
CA ASP A 182 -5.12 -14.59 -33.45
C ASP A 182 -5.05 -13.07 -33.71
N MET A 183 -4.78 -12.25 -32.70
CA MET A 183 -4.58 -10.80 -32.86
C MET A 183 -3.14 -10.47 -33.28
N VAL A 184 -2.19 -11.35 -33.00
CA VAL A 184 -0.76 -11.11 -33.22
C VAL A 184 -0.36 -11.61 -34.61
N TYR A 185 -0.38 -10.70 -35.55
CA TYR A 185 -0.01 -10.96 -36.94
C TYR A 185 1.17 -10.07 -37.32
N THR A 186 2.38 -10.63 -37.26
CA THR A 186 3.62 -9.93 -37.65
C THR A 186 4.61 -10.93 -38.21
N ASP A 187 5.41 -10.49 -39.17
CA ASP A 187 6.52 -11.23 -39.77
C ASP A 187 7.89 -10.82 -39.21
N LYS A 188 7.91 -9.94 -38.25
CA LYS A 188 9.10 -9.42 -37.59
C LYS A 188 9.14 -9.74 -36.09
N PRO A 189 10.33 -9.72 -35.46
CA PRO A 189 10.44 -9.93 -34.04
C PRO A 189 9.60 -8.93 -33.23
N LEU A 190 8.80 -9.44 -32.30
CA LEU A 190 7.95 -8.67 -31.42
C LEU A 190 8.30 -8.98 -29.94
N HIS A 191 8.64 -7.96 -29.19
CA HIS A 191 8.75 -8.06 -27.73
C HIS A 191 7.42 -7.70 -27.09
N ILE A 192 6.94 -8.53 -26.17
CA ILE A 192 5.71 -8.28 -25.42
C ILE A 192 6.04 -8.28 -23.92
N LEU A 193 5.70 -7.21 -23.23
CA LEU A 193 5.77 -7.12 -21.77
C LEU A 193 4.35 -7.10 -21.21
N ASP A 194 3.96 -8.14 -20.47
CA ASP A 194 2.70 -8.16 -19.75
C ASP A 194 2.91 -7.70 -18.28
N LEU A 195 2.52 -6.46 -18.03
CA LEU A 195 2.57 -5.82 -16.71
C LEU A 195 1.25 -5.94 -15.94
N SER A 196 0.32 -6.75 -16.45
CA SER A 196 -1.03 -6.90 -15.90
C SER A 196 -1.08 -7.96 -14.80
N MET A 197 -1.98 -7.76 -13.84
CA MET A 197 -2.31 -8.76 -12.84
C MET A 197 -3.84 -8.82 -12.67
N PRO A 198 -4.50 -9.94 -13.01
CA PRO A 198 -3.94 -11.15 -13.63
C PRO A 198 -3.35 -10.91 -15.02
N ARG A 199 -2.62 -11.89 -15.56
CA ARG A 199 -2.02 -11.83 -16.91
C ARG A 199 -3.09 -11.53 -17.96
N ASN A 200 -2.78 -10.62 -18.87
CA ASN A 200 -3.71 -10.17 -19.91
C ASN A 200 -3.24 -10.51 -21.32
N VAL A 201 -2.12 -11.20 -21.44
CA VAL A 201 -1.62 -11.80 -22.67
C VAL A 201 -1.90 -13.31 -22.61
N ASP A 202 -2.50 -13.84 -23.67
CA ASP A 202 -2.78 -15.27 -23.76
C ASP A 202 -1.48 -16.07 -23.80
N PRO A 203 -1.32 -17.13 -22.99
CA PRO A 203 -0.13 -17.99 -22.99
C PRO A 203 0.20 -18.60 -24.36
N GLU A 204 -0.78 -18.84 -25.23
CA GLU A 204 -0.56 -19.37 -26.57
C GLU A 204 0.35 -18.47 -27.41
N ILE A 205 0.44 -17.19 -27.10
CA ILE A 205 1.34 -16.23 -27.76
C ILE A 205 2.82 -16.61 -27.58
N GLU A 206 3.18 -17.29 -26.50
CA GLU A 206 4.55 -17.78 -26.27
C GLU A 206 4.98 -18.82 -27.32
N THR A 207 4.03 -19.49 -27.97
CA THR A 207 4.31 -20.50 -29.02
C THR A 207 4.72 -19.88 -30.36
N LEU A 208 4.54 -18.58 -30.55
CA LEU A 208 4.89 -17.87 -31.77
C LEU A 208 6.40 -17.58 -31.81
N ASN A 209 7.12 -18.19 -32.74
CA ASN A 209 8.59 -18.15 -32.83
C ASN A 209 9.22 -16.75 -32.93
N TYR A 210 8.43 -15.75 -33.37
CA TYR A 210 8.87 -14.36 -33.51
C TYR A 210 8.51 -13.51 -32.29
N VAL A 211 7.86 -14.06 -31.27
CA VAL A 211 7.44 -13.35 -30.07
C VAL A 211 8.36 -13.68 -28.90
N LYS A 212 8.79 -12.66 -28.21
CA LYS A 212 9.42 -12.78 -26.89
C LYS A 212 8.48 -12.19 -25.85
N LEU A 213 7.76 -13.05 -25.12
CA LEU A 213 6.86 -12.64 -24.05
C LEU A 213 7.60 -12.62 -22.72
N ILE A 214 7.42 -11.55 -21.96
CA ILE A 214 7.98 -11.32 -20.62
C ILE A 214 6.85 -10.94 -19.69
N HIS A 215 6.74 -11.65 -18.59
CA HIS A 215 5.75 -11.36 -17.55
C HIS A 215 6.34 -10.55 -16.39
N LEU A 216 5.46 -9.93 -15.62
CA LEU A 216 5.80 -9.13 -14.45
C LEU A 216 6.72 -9.87 -13.46
N ASP A 217 6.49 -11.18 -13.26
CA ASP A 217 7.27 -12.01 -12.34
C ASP A 217 8.74 -12.11 -12.78
N GLU A 218 9.00 -12.19 -14.08
CA GLU A 218 10.34 -12.24 -14.66
C GLU A 218 11.05 -10.89 -14.54
N LEU A 219 10.34 -9.79 -14.76
CA LEU A 219 10.89 -8.45 -14.60
C LEU A 219 11.38 -8.19 -13.17
N SER A 220 10.73 -8.75 -12.17
CA SER A 220 11.14 -8.64 -10.76
C SER A 220 12.45 -9.37 -10.48
N GLN A 221 12.76 -10.45 -11.21
CA GLN A 221 14.01 -11.21 -11.07
C GLN A 221 15.19 -10.52 -11.78
N ILE A 222 14.93 -9.86 -12.91
CA ILE A 222 15.97 -9.22 -13.73
C ILE A 222 16.50 -7.94 -13.08
N THR A 223 15.71 -7.27 -12.25
CA THR A 223 16.16 -6.10 -11.47
C THR A 223 17.03 -6.43 -10.25
N ASN A 224 17.64 -7.62 -10.23
CA ASN A 224 18.44 -8.13 -9.09
C ASN A 224 19.59 -7.21 -8.62
N THR A 225 20.17 -6.37 -9.46
CA THR A 225 21.14 -5.37 -9.03
C THR A 225 20.51 -4.30 -8.15
N SER A 226 19.32 -3.83 -8.52
CA SER A 226 18.54 -2.89 -7.70
C SER A 226 18.07 -3.52 -6.39
N ILE A 227 17.77 -4.82 -6.38
CA ILE A 227 17.37 -5.56 -5.17
C ILE A 227 18.54 -5.68 -4.19
N LYS A 228 19.76 -5.96 -4.67
CA LYS A 228 20.96 -6.01 -3.81
C LYS A 228 21.23 -4.67 -3.13
N GLU A 229 21.12 -3.56 -3.89
CA GLU A 229 21.27 -2.22 -3.34
C GLU A 229 20.21 -1.89 -2.29
N ARG A 230 18.94 -2.26 -2.53
CA ARG A 230 17.84 -2.04 -1.58
C ARG A 230 17.96 -2.90 -0.31
N LYS A 231 18.44 -4.14 -0.44
CA LYS A 231 18.69 -5.02 0.70
C LYS A 231 19.66 -4.41 1.72
N LYS A 232 20.56 -3.54 1.32
CA LYS A 232 21.47 -2.80 2.23
C LYS A 232 20.71 -1.92 3.22
N TYR A 233 19.53 -1.42 2.83
CA TYR A 233 18.69 -0.57 3.68
C TYR A 233 17.65 -1.33 4.48
N LEU A 234 17.52 -2.66 4.28
CA LEU A 234 16.55 -3.49 4.97
C LEU A 234 16.74 -3.46 6.50
N PRO A 235 17.95 -3.58 7.08
CA PRO A 235 18.12 -3.52 8.53
C PRO A 235 17.61 -2.20 9.13
N LYS A 236 17.86 -1.06 8.47
CA LYS A 236 17.38 0.24 8.93
C LYS A 236 15.86 0.38 8.80
N ALA A 237 15.28 -0.16 7.73
CA ALA A 237 13.84 -0.18 7.52
C ALA A 237 13.13 -1.04 8.59
N GLU A 238 13.67 -2.21 8.92
CA GLU A 238 13.19 -3.10 9.99
C GLU A 238 13.29 -2.42 11.37
N GLU A 239 14.38 -1.73 11.66
CA GLU A 239 14.55 -0.96 12.90
C GLU A 239 13.43 0.08 13.05
N ILE A 240 13.17 0.88 12.00
CA ILE A 240 12.12 1.90 12.00
C ILE A 240 10.73 1.27 12.18
N LEU A 241 10.46 0.16 11.45
CA LEU A 241 9.20 -0.56 11.55
C LEU A 241 8.98 -1.06 12.98
N ASN A 242 9.98 -1.75 13.56
CA ASN A 242 9.89 -2.32 14.90
C ASN A 242 9.69 -1.25 15.98
N ASN A 243 10.34 -0.08 15.85
CA ASN A 243 10.15 1.01 16.80
C ASN A 243 8.70 1.50 16.80
N ILE A 244 8.10 1.73 15.63
CA ILE A 244 6.71 2.22 15.52
C ILE A 244 5.70 1.13 15.89
N GLU A 245 5.97 -0.13 15.53
CA GLU A 245 5.16 -1.27 15.97
C GLU A 245 5.13 -1.38 17.50
N ASN A 246 6.30 -1.27 18.16
CA ASN A 246 6.38 -1.30 19.61
C ASN A 246 5.62 -0.13 20.26
N GLU A 247 5.75 1.10 19.72
CA GLU A 247 4.94 2.25 20.18
C GLU A 247 3.43 1.96 20.08
N PHE A 248 3.00 1.30 19.00
CA PHE A 248 1.60 0.91 18.84
C PHE A 248 1.19 -0.17 19.85
N LEU A 249 2.03 -1.18 20.09
CA LEU A 249 1.77 -2.24 21.05
C LEU A 249 1.73 -1.71 22.49
N GLU A 250 2.62 -0.80 22.85
CA GLU A 250 2.57 -0.10 24.15
C GLU A 250 1.27 0.67 24.31
N TRP A 251 0.84 1.42 23.28
CA TRP A 251 -0.43 2.11 23.30
C TRP A 251 -1.61 1.14 23.48
N LEU A 252 -1.53 -0.04 22.83
CA LEU A 252 -2.57 -1.07 22.93
C LEU A 252 -2.66 -1.64 24.37
N GLU A 253 -1.52 -1.88 25.01
CA GLU A 253 -1.49 -2.33 26.40
C GLU A 253 -2.09 -1.27 27.34
N HIS A 254 -1.73 0.00 27.17
CA HIS A 254 -2.29 1.09 27.98
C HIS A 254 -3.79 1.30 27.78
N ARG A 255 -4.29 0.99 26.57
CA ARG A 255 -5.71 1.10 26.28
C ARG A 255 -6.58 0.15 27.11
N LYS A 256 -6.04 -0.95 27.61
CA LYS A 256 -6.75 -1.88 28.49
C LYS A 256 -7.25 -1.18 29.75
N PHE A 257 -6.57 -0.14 30.18
CA PHE A 257 -6.92 0.62 31.38
C PHE A 257 -7.85 1.82 31.13
N ALA A 258 -8.16 2.09 29.87
CA ALA A 258 -9.01 3.22 29.51
C ALA A 258 -10.44 3.14 30.09
N PRO A 259 -11.12 1.97 30.13
CA PRO A 259 -12.43 1.86 30.79
C PRO A 259 -12.35 2.21 32.26
N THR A 260 -11.40 1.65 33.02
CA THR A 260 -11.21 1.95 34.44
C THR A 260 -10.96 3.43 34.69
N LEU A 261 -10.07 4.06 33.88
CA LEU A 261 -9.79 5.51 34.01
C LEU A 261 -11.04 6.35 33.70
N LYS A 262 -11.89 5.92 32.77
CA LYS A 262 -13.15 6.57 32.44
C LYS A 262 -14.12 6.45 33.62
N ALA A 263 -14.27 5.26 34.19
CA ALA A 263 -15.15 5.01 35.33
C ALA A 263 -14.71 5.81 36.56
N ILE A 264 -13.40 5.88 36.83
CA ILE A 264 -12.84 6.75 37.91
C ILE A 264 -13.23 8.21 37.66
N LYS A 265 -13.05 8.70 36.43
CA LYS A 265 -13.39 10.08 36.06
C LYS A 265 -14.87 10.36 36.31
N GLU A 266 -15.75 9.46 35.88
CA GLU A 266 -17.19 9.58 36.07
C GLU A 266 -17.57 9.57 37.56
N LYS A 267 -16.98 8.70 38.39
CA LYS A 267 -17.20 8.70 39.85
C LYS A 267 -16.71 9.97 40.54
N LEU A 268 -15.56 10.50 40.16
CA LEU A 268 -15.06 11.77 40.68
C LEU A 268 -15.99 12.94 40.35
N LEU A 269 -16.56 12.93 39.13
CA LEU A 269 -17.55 13.92 38.72
C LEU A 269 -18.87 13.77 39.49
N PHE A 270 -19.34 12.54 39.68
CA PHE A 270 -20.60 12.27 40.39
C PHE A 270 -20.50 12.61 41.86
N SER A 271 -19.39 12.28 42.51
CA SER A 271 -19.14 12.60 43.94
C SER A 271 -19.10 14.11 44.21
N SER A 272 -18.89 14.94 43.20
CA SER A 272 -18.92 16.41 43.29
C SER A 272 -20.32 17.03 43.14
N HIS A 273 -21.37 16.20 42.84
CA HIS A 273 -22.76 16.66 42.57
C HIS A 273 -23.66 16.67 43.83
N GLY A 274 -23.13 16.53 45.04
CA GLY A 274 -23.88 16.77 46.23
C GLY A 274 -24.18 18.25 46.42
N ASP A 275 -25.42 18.69 46.21
CA ASP A 275 -26.03 20.02 46.54
C ASP A 275 -25.24 21.31 46.19
N VAL A 276 -24.53 21.37 45.06
CA VAL A 276 -23.74 22.56 44.68
C VAL A 276 -24.05 23.01 43.22
N ASP A 277 -24.26 24.33 43.13
CA ASP A 277 -24.55 25.15 41.95
C ASP A 277 -23.79 24.75 40.65
N PRO A 278 -24.43 24.76 39.46
CA PRO A 278 -23.82 24.40 38.18
C PRO A 278 -22.55 25.18 37.80
N ILE A 279 -22.32 26.32 38.37
CA ILE A 279 -21.17 27.19 38.07
C ILE A 279 -19.84 26.66 38.63
N LYS A 280 -19.85 25.73 39.63
CA LYS A 280 -18.64 25.10 40.18
C LYS A 280 -18.19 23.83 39.49
N ASN A 281 -18.84 23.46 38.41
CA ASN A 281 -18.61 22.18 37.72
C ASN A 281 -17.35 22.16 36.84
N GLU A 282 -16.82 23.30 36.41
CA GLU A 282 -15.58 23.38 35.64
C GLU A 282 -14.35 22.98 36.44
N ASP A 283 -14.28 23.38 37.73
CA ASP A 283 -13.19 23.03 38.60
C ASP A 283 -13.18 21.53 38.91
N ALA A 284 -14.34 20.92 39.16
CA ALA A 284 -14.48 19.49 39.40
C ALA A 284 -14.09 18.68 38.16
N ALA A 285 -14.52 19.10 36.97
CA ALA A 285 -14.16 18.46 35.71
C ALA A 285 -12.64 18.56 35.43
N TYR A 286 -12.06 19.72 35.71
CA TYR A 286 -10.62 19.94 35.60
C TYR A 286 -9.85 19.04 36.58
N MET A 287 -10.26 18.96 37.85
CA MET A 287 -9.62 18.12 38.86
C MET A 287 -9.73 16.63 38.52
N ALA A 288 -10.92 16.15 38.09
CA ALA A 288 -11.12 14.78 37.66
C ALA A 288 -10.22 14.43 36.48
N GLN A 289 -10.09 15.33 35.52
CA GLN A 289 -9.21 15.15 34.36
C GLN A 289 -7.74 15.16 34.75
N LYS A 290 -7.33 16.02 35.67
CA LYS A 290 -5.95 16.10 36.18
C LYS A 290 -5.55 14.84 36.93
N ILE A 291 -6.43 14.34 37.85
CA ILE A 291 -6.19 13.11 38.61
C ILE A 291 -6.09 11.91 37.68
N THR A 292 -7.06 11.71 36.79
CA THR A 292 -7.04 10.58 35.84
C THR A 292 -5.88 10.67 34.88
N GLY A 293 -5.45 11.88 34.50
CA GLY A 293 -4.25 12.10 33.69
C GLY A 293 -2.95 11.70 34.41
N GLN A 294 -2.84 12.02 35.72
CA GLN A 294 -1.69 11.59 36.54
C GLN A 294 -1.65 10.08 36.69
N VAL A 295 -2.81 9.43 36.91
CA VAL A 295 -2.90 7.98 37.00
C VAL A 295 -2.49 7.35 35.65
N ALA A 296 -2.98 7.87 34.54
CA ALA A 296 -2.60 7.38 33.19
C ALA A 296 -1.08 7.50 32.97
N THR A 297 -0.48 8.61 33.36
CA THR A 297 0.98 8.83 33.29
C THR A 297 1.74 7.81 34.13
N TYR A 298 1.32 7.62 35.39
CA TYR A 298 1.93 6.65 36.31
C TYR A 298 1.87 5.23 35.74
N LEU A 299 0.72 4.80 35.22
CA LEU A 299 0.55 3.48 34.60
C LEU A 299 1.47 3.29 33.40
N LYS A 300 1.67 4.35 32.61
CA LYS A 300 2.59 4.35 31.47
C LYS A 300 4.06 4.20 31.89
N GLU A 301 4.46 4.92 32.92
CA GLU A 301 5.84 4.91 33.43
C GLU A 301 6.16 3.64 34.23
N ASN A 302 5.15 2.94 34.74
CA ASN A 302 5.30 1.76 35.60
C ASN A 302 4.55 0.54 35.06
N PRO A 303 4.88 0.03 33.82
CA PRO A 303 4.10 -1.05 33.16
C PRO A 303 4.04 -2.34 33.99
N LYS A 304 5.10 -2.66 34.76
CA LYS A 304 5.13 -3.86 35.62
C LYS A 304 4.16 -3.78 36.80
N LYS A 305 3.81 -2.59 37.25
CA LYS A 305 2.88 -2.34 38.36
C LYS A 305 1.49 -1.96 37.89
N ALA A 306 1.29 -1.75 36.61
CA ALA A 306 0.06 -1.18 36.05
C ALA A 306 -1.18 -1.99 36.44
N ALA A 307 -1.16 -3.32 36.22
CA ALA A 307 -2.28 -4.19 36.56
C ALA A 307 -2.63 -4.18 38.06
N THR A 308 -1.63 -4.24 38.92
CA THR A 308 -1.84 -4.18 40.39
C THR A 308 -2.35 -2.82 40.82
N THR A 309 -1.85 -1.74 40.21
CA THR A 309 -2.31 -0.38 40.50
C THR A 309 -3.77 -0.18 40.07
N VAL A 310 -4.14 -0.72 38.88
CA VAL A 310 -5.52 -0.66 38.38
C VAL A 310 -6.46 -1.42 39.31
N ALA A 311 -6.13 -2.63 39.76
CA ALA A 311 -6.94 -3.40 40.70
C ALA A 311 -7.13 -2.64 42.03
N LEU A 312 -6.08 -2.02 42.54
CA LEU A 312 -6.16 -1.18 43.75
C LEU A 312 -7.08 0.02 43.54
N LEU A 313 -7.01 0.68 42.36
CA LEU A 313 -7.89 1.81 42.06
C LEU A 313 -9.35 1.37 41.89
N GLU A 314 -9.59 0.22 41.32
CA GLU A 314 -10.93 -0.37 41.22
C GLU A 314 -11.52 -0.62 42.58
N ASP A 315 -10.73 -1.12 43.54
CA ASP A 315 -11.16 -1.31 44.93
C ASP A 315 -11.41 0.05 45.63
N ILE A 316 -10.46 0.99 45.55
CA ILE A 316 -10.59 2.33 46.20
C ILE A 316 -11.83 3.06 45.68
N PHE A 317 -12.06 3.03 44.39
CA PHE A 317 -13.20 3.69 43.76
C PHE A 317 -14.46 2.82 43.73
N GLN A 318 -14.44 1.59 44.26
CA GLN A 318 -15.56 0.65 44.31
C GLN A 318 -16.21 0.50 42.91
N LEU A 319 -15.40 0.27 41.88
CA LEU A 319 -15.88 0.10 40.51
C LEU A 319 -16.49 -1.29 40.34
N SER A 320 -17.71 -1.36 39.80
CA SER A 320 -18.35 -2.63 39.46
C SER A 320 -17.92 -3.12 38.11
N SER A 321 -17.98 -4.43 37.83
CA SER A 321 -17.68 -5.02 36.54
C SER A 321 -18.61 -4.53 35.40
N GLN A 322 -19.69 -3.81 35.74
CA GLN A 322 -20.59 -3.19 34.77
C GLN A 322 -20.17 -1.76 34.40
N GLU A 323 -19.28 -1.14 35.18
CA GLU A 323 -18.77 0.22 34.97
C GLU A 323 -17.43 0.23 34.21
N ILE A 324 -16.79 -0.94 34.07
CA ILE A 324 -15.52 -1.19 33.38
C ILE A 324 -15.79 -1.90 32.05
#